data_65f278e97a17877972a0be2b2a64f24f
#
_entry.id   65f278e97a17877972a0be2b2a64f24f
#
_cell.length_a   1.000
_cell.length_b   1.000
_cell.length_c   1.000
_cell.angle_alpha   90.00
_cell.angle_beta   90.00
_cell.angle_gamma   90.00
#
_symmetry.space_group_name_H-M   'P 1'
#
loop_
_entity.id
_entity.type
_entity.pdbx_description
1 polymer ?
#
loop_
_entity_poly.entity_id
_entity_poly.type
_entity_poly.pdbx_seq_one_letter_code
_entity_poly.pdbx_strand_id
1 'polypeptide(L)'
;RSFDEAGVKPEDITSLADIEKFPFIDKKTERETQHDGSFFGEMCSVPEEDVVFMATSSGSTGVPTVSPFTQEDFDLWQSTEARLFWQAGMRPNDRYVHGLNFALYVGGPDVMGAQELGALAIWVGAVPSDRLLFVLKQYQPTIIWTSPSYAWALGEKAKEKGFDPREDFSIHTIIVAGEPGGSIASTREAIEDLWGARVVDFFGLSDIYGACAAMCEAKDGLHIVEDQILVETVDPTTGEVLEPGSVGERAYLHHAYEEGPSDDSFPYGRHRLRVHREVQLRPHPRPHPRDRPQGRDVHRRRRERVPLRCGIRCSRVEGPYRRVL
;
A
#
# COMPACT_ATOMS: atom_id res chain seq x y z
N ARG A 1 -24.30 11.59 7.69
CA ARG A 1 -24.40 12.79 6.83
C ARG A 1 -24.27 12.41 5.36
N SER A 2 -23.15 11.89 4.86
CA SER A 2 -22.97 11.56 3.44
C SER A 2 -24.00 10.50 2.95
N PHE A 3 -24.30 9.51 3.76
CA PHE A 3 -25.35 8.52 3.47
C PHE A 3 -26.75 9.14 3.47
N ASP A 4 -27.04 10.02 4.43
CA ASP A 4 -28.33 10.73 4.48
C ASP A 4 -28.52 11.64 3.28
N GLU A 5 -27.47 12.36 2.87
CA GLU A 5 -27.47 13.23 1.69
C GLU A 5 -27.63 12.42 0.39
N ALA A 6 -27.06 11.21 0.32
CA ALA A 6 -27.25 10.27 -0.78
C ALA A 6 -28.59 9.53 -0.72
N GLY A 7 -29.34 9.64 0.39
CA GLY A 7 -30.59 8.92 0.61
C GLY A 7 -30.45 7.41 0.75
N VAL A 8 -29.24 6.92 1.06
CA VAL A 8 -28.92 5.50 1.21
C VAL A 8 -29.02 5.09 2.68
N LYS A 9 -29.73 4.01 2.94
CA LYS A 9 -29.91 3.42 4.27
C LYS A 9 -29.24 2.04 4.34
N PRO A 10 -28.90 1.56 5.54
CA PRO A 10 -28.35 0.21 5.71
C PRO A 10 -29.19 -0.88 5.06
N GLU A 11 -30.53 -0.75 5.10
CA GLU A 11 -31.48 -1.70 4.56
C GLU A 11 -31.48 -1.77 3.01
N ASP A 12 -30.93 -0.75 2.35
CA ASP A 12 -30.81 -0.70 0.90
C ASP A 12 -29.65 -1.55 0.37
N ILE A 13 -28.76 -2.03 1.26
CA ILE A 13 -27.59 -2.82 0.94
C ILE A 13 -27.87 -4.27 1.32
N THR A 14 -28.21 -5.07 0.33
CA THR A 14 -28.55 -6.49 0.49
C THR A 14 -27.56 -7.43 -0.20
N SER A 15 -26.69 -6.88 -1.04
CA SER A 15 -25.69 -7.61 -1.80
C SER A 15 -24.48 -6.73 -2.14
N LEU A 16 -23.37 -7.33 -2.58
CA LEU A 16 -22.21 -6.60 -3.05
C LEU A 16 -22.52 -5.67 -4.24
N ALA A 17 -23.50 -6.01 -5.06
CA ALA A 17 -23.92 -5.15 -6.17
C ALA A 17 -24.57 -3.83 -5.72
N ASP A 18 -25.03 -3.76 -4.48
CA ASP A 18 -25.64 -2.54 -3.93
C ASP A 18 -24.59 -1.52 -3.45
N ILE A 19 -23.31 -1.89 -3.42
CA ILE A 19 -22.22 -1.03 -2.96
C ILE A 19 -22.06 0.20 -3.86
N GLU A 20 -22.39 0.10 -5.13
CA GLU A 20 -22.42 1.23 -6.07
C GLU A 20 -23.33 2.39 -5.61
N LYS A 21 -24.27 2.13 -4.69
CA LYS A 21 -25.15 3.15 -4.08
C LYS A 21 -24.42 4.01 -3.05
N PHE A 22 -23.26 3.59 -2.55
CA PHE A 22 -22.52 4.31 -1.53
C PHE A 22 -21.92 5.60 -2.09
N PRO A 23 -22.06 6.72 -1.34
CA PRO A 23 -21.39 7.94 -1.71
C PRO A 23 -19.88 7.78 -1.59
N PHE A 24 -19.15 8.28 -2.57
CA PHE A 24 -17.69 8.35 -2.47
C PHE A 24 -17.26 9.36 -1.42
N ILE A 25 -16.18 9.01 -0.71
CA ILE A 25 -15.50 9.88 0.25
C ILE A 25 -14.14 10.20 -0.32
N ASP A 26 -13.82 11.48 -0.42
CA ASP A 26 -12.52 11.96 -0.84
C ASP A 26 -11.71 12.53 0.35
N LYS A 27 -10.43 12.77 0.13
CA LYS A 27 -9.54 13.34 1.14
C LYS A 27 -9.98 14.71 1.67
N LYS A 28 -10.76 15.46 0.91
CA LYS A 28 -11.28 16.76 1.35
C LYS A 28 -12.38 16.54 2.38
N THR A 29 -13.33 15.67 2.07
CA THR A 29 -14.42 15.31 2.98
C THR A 29 -13.88 14.71 4.28
N GLU A 30 -12.93 13.78 4.20
CA GLU A 30 -12.27 13.20 5.37
C GLU A 30 -11.62 14.28 6.24
N ARG A 31 -10.86 15.19 5.64
CA ARG A 31 -10.19 16.28 6.34
C ARG A 31 -11.18 17.24 7.03
N GLU A 32 -12.28 17.56 6.37
CA GLU A 32 -13.32 18.42 6.93
C GLU A 32 -13.92 17.81 8.20
N THR A 33 -14.13 16.49 8.26
CA THR A 33 -14.67 15.82 9.45
C THR A 33 -13.69 15.81 10.64
N GLN A 34 -12.39 15.89 10.39
CA GLN A 34 -11.35 15.86 11.43
C GLN A 34 -11.10 17.25 12.07
N HIS A 35 -11.62 18.33 11.49
CA HIS A 35 -11.45 19.68 12.02
C HIS A 35 -12.53 20.11 13.01
N ASP A 36 -13.67 19.45 13.06
CA ASP A 36 -14.84 19.88 13.83
C ASP A 36 -14.87 19.41 15.30
N GLY A 37 -13.69 19.13 15.88
CA GLY A 37 -13.55 18.87 17.31
C GLY A 37 -13.40 17.42 17.73
N SER A 38 -13.49 16.47 16.81
CA SER A 38 -13.11 15.08 17.04
C SER A 38 -11.67 14.85 16.55
N PHE A 39 -10.82 14.31 17.43
CA PHE A 39 -9.42 14.04 17.09
C PHE A 39 -9.28 13.09 15.90
N PHE A 40 -10.12 12.04 15.85
CA PHE A 40 -10.15 11.07 14.76
C PHE A 40 -11.19 11.40 13.66
N GLY A 41 -11.98 12.46 13.86
CA GLY A 41 -13.05 12.85 12.95
C GLY A 41 -14.35 12.05 13.10
N GLU A 42 -15.41 12.53 12.45
CA GLU A 42 -16.74 11.89 12.48
C GLU A 42 -16.77 10.51 11.80
N MET A 43 -15.73 10.17 11.04
CA MET A 43 -15.62 8.88 10.35
C MET A 43 -15.04 7.79 11.23
N CYS A 44 -14.51 8.12 12.41
CA CYS A 44 -14.11 7.14 13.41
C CYS A 44 -15.35 6.48 13.99
N SER A 45 -15.43 5.18 13.86
CA SER A 45 -16.64 4.41 14.17
C SER A 45 -16.59 3.73 15.53
N VAL A 46 -15.45 3.82 16.21
CA VAL A 46 -15.21 3.20 17.51
C VAL A 46 -14.91 4.28 18.55
N PRO A 47 -15.09 3.99 19.86
CA PRO A 47 -14.60 4.84 20.93
C PRO A 47 -13.10 5.11 20.84
N GLU A 48 -12.65 6.28 21.28
CA GLU A 48 -11.23 6.64 21.24
C GLU A 48 -10.35 5.69 22.05
N GLU A 49 -10.88 5.13 23.15
CA GLU A 49 -10.20 4.15 23.99
C GLU A 49 -9.93 2.80 23.31
N ASP A 50 -10.63 2.47 22.23
CA ASP A 50 -10.42 1.24 21.45
C ASP A 50 -9.36 1.41 20.36
N VAL A 51 -8.91 2.66 20.12
CA VAL A 51 -7.86 2.94 19.13
C VAL A 51 -6.49 2.69 19.75
N VAL A 52 -5.76 1.72 19.21
CA VAL A 52 -4.41 1.34 19.69
C VAL A 52 -3.28 1.87 18.82
N PHE A 53 -3.57 2.26 17.59
CA PHE A 53 -2.61 2.79 16.65
C PHE A 53 -3.25 3.87 15.77
N MET A 54 -2.47 4.86 15.39
CA MET A 54 -2.87 5.83 14.38
C MET A 54 -1.77 6.04 13.35
N ALA A 55 -2.18 6.22 12.11
CA ALA A 55 -1.29 6.67 11.04
C ALA A 55 -1.77 8.00 10.47
N THR A 56 -0.93 8.67 9.71
CA THR A 56 -1.29 9.88 9.01
C THR A 56 -0.97 9.80 7.53
N SER A 57 -1.72 10.52 6.72
CA SER A 57 -1.34 10.76 5.33
C SER A 57 -0.11 11.67 5.25
N SER A 58 0.56 11.71 4.09
CA SER A 58 1.76 12.54 3.87
C SER A 58 1.51 14.05 3.96
N GLY A 59 0.26 14.49 3.95
CA GLY A 59 -0.10 15.91 3.99
C GLY A 59 0.32 16.73 2.76
N SER A 60 0.67 16.08 1.64
CA SER A 60 1.13 16.75 0.42
C SER A 60 0.12 17.78 -0.16
N THR A 61 -1.15 17.66 0.23
CA THR A 61 -2.25 18.53 -0.21
C THR A 61 -2.78 19.44 0.90
N GLY A 62 -2.11 19.50 2.06
CA GLY A 62 -2.52 20.31 3.21
C GLY A 62 -2.24 19.62 4.53
N VAL A 63 -3.13 19.82 5.53
CA VAL A 63 -3.03 19.14 6.83
C VAL A 63 -3.18 17.62 6.63
N PRO A 64 -2.28 16.79 7.22
CA PRO A 64 -2.42 15.33 7.18
C PRO A 64 -3.75 14.89 7.79
N THR A 65 -4.38 13.91 7.16
CA THR A 65 -5.52 13.20 7.75
C THR A 65 -5.02 12.09 8.66
N VAL A 66 -5.80 11.77 9.70
CA VAL A 66 -5.49 10.73 10.69
C VAL A 66 -6.32 9.49 10.40
N SER A 67 -5.70 8.33 10.37
CA SER A 67 -6.36 7.04 10.24
C SER A 67 -6.19 6.25 11.54
N PRO A 68 -7.27 6.07 12.34
CA PRO A 68 -7.23 5.28 13.56
C PRO A 68 -7.39 3.79 13.26
N PHE A 69 -6.77 2.95 14.07
CA PHE A 69 -6.84 1.50 13.99
C PHE A 69 -7.10 0.90 15.38
N THR A 70 -8.05 -0.03 15.45
CA THR A 70 -8.22 -0.91 16.60
C THR A 70 -7.15 -1.99 16.62
N GLN A 71 -7.08 -2.76 17.71
CA GLN A 71 -6.17 -3.91 17.78
C GLN A 71 -6.49 -4.95 16.69
N GLU A 72 -7.76 -5.16 16.41
CA GLU A 72 -8.21 -6.11 15.39
C GLU A 72 -7.85 -5.66 13.98
N ASP A 73 -8.07 -4.38 13.64
CA ASP A 73 -7.61 -3.79 12.37
C ASP A 73 -6.09 -3.95 12.21
N PHE A 74 -5.35 -3.75 13.30
CA PHE A 74 -3.90 -3.83 13.30
C PHE A 74 -3.41 -5.27 13.07
N ASP A 75 -4.02 -6.24 13.74
CA ASP A 75 -3.69 -7.67 13.60
C ASP A 75 -4.04 -8.18 12.19
N LEU A 76 -5.20 -7.78 11.67
CA LEU A 76 -5.61 -8.10 10.30
C LEU A 76 -4.62 -7.52 9.28
N TRP A 77 -4.20 -6.27 9.47
CA TRP A 77 -3.18 -5.64 8.63
C TRP A 77 -1.88 -6.44 8.63
N GLN A 78 -1.34 -6.83 9.80
CA GLN A 78 -0.08 -7.57 9.85
C GLN A 78 -0.19 -8.95 9.20
N SER A 79 -1.31 -9.63 9.37
CA SER A 79 -1.60 -10.90 8.70
C SER A 79 -1.67 -10.74 7.17
N THR A 80 -2.25 -9.65 6.71
CA THR A 80 -2.29 -9.30 5.28
C THR A 80 -0.88 -9.03 4.73
N GLU A 81 -0.07 -8.26 5.46
CA GLU A 81 1.32 -8.00 5.08
C GLU A 81 2.16 -9.28 5.00
N ALA A 82 1.99 -10.21 5.93
CA ALA A 82 2.67 -11.51 5.89
C ALA A 82 2.36 -12.27 4.58
N ARG A 83 1.12 -12.20 4.11
CA ARG A 83 0.69 -12.81 2.83
C ARG A 83 1.33 -12.11 1.63
N LEU A 84 1.36 -10.78 1.63
CA LEU A 84 1.99 -10.00 0.56
C LEU A 84 3.50 -10.22 0.51
N PHE A 85 4.17 -10.30 1.66
CA PHE A 85 5.58 -10.67 1.74
C PHE A 85 5.85 -12.08 1.20
N TRP A 86 4.97 -13.05 1.54
CA TRP A 86 5.07 -14.39 0.96
C TRP A 86 4.94 -14.37 -0.56
N GLN A 87 3.98 -13.61 -1.10
CA GLN A 87 3.78 -13.40 -2.53
C GLN A 87 5.00 -12.76 -3.20
N ALA A 88 5.65 -11.80 -2.53
CA ALA A 88 6.89 -11.17 -2.96
C ALA A 88 8.10 -12.12 -2.92
N GLY A 89 7.94 -13.32 -2.39
CA GLY A 89 8.97 -14.35 -2.31
C GLY A 89 9.74 -14.38 -0.99
N MET A 90 9.35 -13.60 0.02
CA MET A 90 9.93 -13.69 1.36
C MET A 90 9.61 -15.04 2.00
N ARG A 91 10.57 -15.58 2.75
CA ARG A 91 10.44 -16.85 3.48
C ARG A 91 10.98 -16.69 4.91
N PRO A 92 10.64 -17.59 5.85
CA PRO A 92 11.09 -17.49 7.25
C PRO A 92 12.60 -17.43 7.46
N ASN A 93 13.38 -17.92 6.52
CA ASN A 93 14.85 -17.88 6.60
C ASN A 93 15.45 -16.58 6.03
N ASP A 94 14.63 -15.65 5.53
CA ASP A 94 15.10 -14.37 5.05
C ASP A 94 15.45 -13.42 6.20
N ARG A 95 16.36 -12.52 5.92
CA ARG A 95 16.71 -11.38 6.75
C ARG A 95 16.21 -10.12 6.05
N TYR A 96 15.24 -9.49 6.65
CA TYR A 96 14.53 -8.35 6.08
C TYR A 96 14.96 -7.05 6.75
N VAL A 97 15.34 -6.06 5.96
CA VAL A 97 15.56 -4.67 6.41
C VAL A 97 14.39 -3.81 6.01
N HIS A 98 13.76 -3.19 7.00
CA HIS A 98 12.75 -2.18 6.79
C HIS A 98 13.39 -0.80 6.75
N GLY A 99 13.47 -0.21 5.55
CA GLY A 99 14.11 1.09 5.30
C GLY A 99 13.13 2.25 5.14
N LEU A 100 11.82 2.04 5.41
CA LEU A 100 10.82 3.10 5.41
C LEU A 100 10.76 3.81 6.77
N ASN A 101 10.15 5.00 6.78
CA ASN A 101 9.97 5.78 7.99
C ASN A 101 8.89 5.14 8.89
N PHE A 102 9.20 4.97 10.18
CA PHE A 102 8.24 4.50 11.19
C PHE A 102 7.35 5.62 11.75
N ALA A 103 7.69 6.89 11.51
CA ALA A 103 6.97 8.00 12.11
C ALA A 103 5.67 8.28 11.36
N LEU A 104 4.54 7.98 12.00
CA LEU A 104 3.18 8.34 11.60
C LEU A 104 2.65 7.72 10.28
N TYR A 105 3.48 7.10 9.46
CA TYR A 105 3.04 6.54 8.18
C TYR A 105 2.67 5.05 8.30
N VAL A 106 1.67 4.64 7.54
CA VAL A 106 1.22 3.23 7.51
C VAL A 106 2.32 2.26 7.08
N GLY A 107 3.25 2.65 6.21
CA GLY A 107 4.35 1.79 5.80
C GLY A 107 5.35 1.43 6.91
N GLY A 108 5.29 2.06 8.09
CA GLY A 108 6.18 1.74 9.21
C GLY A 108 5.88 0.38 9.86
N PRO A 109 4.66 0.16 10.35
CA PRO A 109 4.25 -1.08 10.98
C PRO A 109 4.29 -2.32 10.08
N ASP A 110 4.30 -2.19 8.76
CA ASP A 110 4.39 -3.30 7.82
C ASP A 110 5.56 -4.26 8.11
N VAL A 111 6.61 -3.78 8.81
CA VAL A 111 7.70 -4.62 9.29
C VAL A 111 7.25 -5.78 10.18
N MET A 112 6.15 -5.63 10.90
CA MET A 112 5.60 -6.66 11.78
C MET A 112 5.02 -7.82 10.98
N GLY A 113 4.49 -7.59 9.78
CA GLY A 113 4.06 -8.66 8.88
C GLY A 113 5.20 -9.59 8.47
N ALA A 114 6.43 -9.08 8.34
CA ALA A 114 7.60 -9.92 8.11
C ALA A 114 7.93 -10.80 9.33
N GLN A 115 7.74 -10.28 10.56
CA GLN A 115 7.90 -11.05 11.79
C GLN A 115 6.80 -12.11 11.94
N GLU A 116 5.56 -11.78 11.60
CA GLU A 116 4.45 -12.74 11.58
C GLU A 116 4.71 -13.87 10.59
N LEU A 117 5.26 -13.57 9.43
CA LEU A 117 5.72 -14.56 8.46
C LEU A 117 6.84 -15.45 9.03
N GLY A 118 7.57 -15.00 10.04
CA GLY A 118 8.69 -15.70 10.67
C GLY A 118 10.05 -15.32 10.10
N ALA A 119 10.17 -14.28 9.30
CA ALA A 119 11.44 -13.75 8.83
C ALA A 119 12.15 -12.93 9.93
N LEU A 120 13.48 -12.86 9.87
CA LEU A 120 14.26 -11.99 10.76
C LEU A 120 14.11 -10.54 10.30
N ALA A 121 13.27 -9.77 10.97
CA ALA A 121 13.08 -8.35 10.68
C ALA A 121 14.11 -7.46 11.40
N ILE A 122 14.84 -6.65 10.64
CA ILE A 122 15.80 -5.67 11.12
C ILE A 122 15.15 -4.28 10.99
N TRP A 123 14.76 -3.71 12.11
CA TRP A 123 14.06 -2.45 12.20
C TRP A 123 15.05 -1.29 12.10
N VAL A 124 15.25 -0.74 10.90
CA VAL A 124 16.21 0.35 10.67
C VAL A 124 15.51 1.69 10.54
N GLY A 125 14.41 1.74 9.78
CA GLY A 125 13.69 2.98 9.49
C GLY A 125 14.47 3.93 8.58
N ALA A 126 14.05 5.19 8.56
CA ALA A 126 14.71 6.23 7.80
C ALA A 126 15.98 6.73 8.51
N VAL A 127 17.12 6.19 8.13
CA VAL A 127 18.44 6.58 8.61
C VAL A 127 19.30 7.14 7.48
N PRO A 128 20.38 7.88 7.77
CA PRO A 128 21.32 8.31 6.73
C PRO A 128 21.82 7.12 5.89
N SER A 129 21.97 7.33 4.57
CA SER A 129 22.37 6.27 3.63
C SER A 129 23.65 5.55 4.02
N ASP A 130 24.65 6.27 4.56
CA ASP A 130 25.90 5.66 5.05
C ASP A 130 25.64 4.66 6.19
N ARG A 131 24.69 4.97 7.08
CA ARG A 131 24.29 4.06 8.15
C ARG A 131 23.56 2.85 7.62
N LEU A 132 22.66 3.05 6.64
CA LEU A 132 21.95 1.93 6.00
C LEU A 132 22.94 1.01 5.26
N LEU A 133 23.88 1.56 4.47
CA LEU A 133 24.92 0.77 3.80
C LEU A 133 25.78 -0.04 4.80
N PHE A 134 26.10 0.56 5.95
CA PHE A 134 26.76 -0.17 7.04
C PHE A 134 25.91 -1.37 7.51
N VAL A 135 24.60 -1.17 7.71
CA VAL A 135 23.68 -2.24 8.13
C VAL A 135 23.64 -3.34 7.06
N LEU A 136 23.50 -2.97 5.77
CA LEU A 136 23.49 -3.92 4.67
C LEU A 136 24.77 -4.75 4.60
N LYS A 137 25.95 -4.09 4.77
CA LYS A 137 27.25 -4.79 4.73
C LYS A 137 27.47 -5.65 5.95
N GLN A 138 27.10 -5.18 7.15
CA GLN A 138 27.38 -5.87 8.40
C GLN A 138 26.48 -7.07 8.65
N TYR A 139 25.17 -6.93 8.35
CA TYR A 139 24.17 -7.95 8.68
C TYR A 139 23.70 -8.77 7.49
N GLN A 140 24.12 -8.38 6.28
CA GLN A 140 23.85 -9.12 5.04
C GLN A 140 22.37 -9.52 4.92
N PRO A 141 21.41 -8.56 4.99
CA PRO A 141 20.02 -8.88 4.77
C PRO A 141 19.81 -9.38 3.33
N THR A 142 18.76 -10.17 3.14
CA THR A 142 18.40 -10.76 1.85
C THR A 142 17.29 -9.99 1.14
N ILE A 143 16.51 -9.24 1.92
CA ILE A 143 15.39 -8.42 1.43
C ILE A 143 15.47 -7.04 2.07
N ILE A 144 15.21 -6.00 1.27
CA ILE A 144 15.03 -4.64 1.75
C ILE A 144 13.72 -4.06 1.21
N TRP A 145 13.00 -3.31 2.05
CA TRP A 145 11.89 -2.47 1.61
C TRP A 145 12.25 -1.00 1.70
N THR A 146 12.02 -0.27 0.62
CA THR A 146 12.28 1.17 0.52
C THR A 146 11.39 1.80 -0.57
N SER A 147 11.63 3.05 -0.97
CA SER A 147 10.98 3.64 -2.14
C SER A 147 11.81 3.42 -3.42
N PRO A 148 11.20 3.42 -4.62
CA PRO A 148 11.92 3.22 -5.88
C PRO A 148 13.07 4.21 -6.08
N SER A 149 12.83 5.50 -5.84
CA SER A 149 13.87 6.53 -5.99
C SER A 149 15.02 6.35 -4.99
N TYR A 150 14.71 5.90 -3.76
CA TYR A 150 15.73 5.68 -2.75
C TYR A 150 16.52 4.38 -3.00
N ALA A 151 15.88 3.32 -3.50
CA ALA A 151 16.58 2.11 -3.95
C ALA A 151 17.66 2.44 -4.99
N TRP A 152 17.32 3.27 -5.97
CA TRP A 152 18.27 3.77 -6.96
C TRP A 152 19.40 4.59 -6.30
N ALA A 153 19.03 5.63 -5.54
CA ALA A 153 20.01 6.52 -4.91
C ALA A 153 20.96 5.76 -3.95
N LEU A 154 20.46 4.78 -3.22
CA LEU A 154 21.25 3.95 -2.31
C LEU A 154 22.27 3.09 -3.05
N GLY A 155 21.88 2.50 -4.19
CA GLY A 155 22.79 1.72 -5.03
C GLY A 155 23.91 2.57 -5.65
N GLU A 156 23.57 3.77 -6.16
CA GLU A 156 24.59 4.71 -6.64
C GLU A 156 25.51 5.17 -5.48
N LYS A 157 24.94 5.42 -4.32
CA LYS A 157 25.73 5.76 -3.13
C LYS A 157 26.67 4.63 -2.70
N ALA A 158 26.24 3.37 -2.84
CA ALA A 158 27.12 2.22 -2.58
C ALA A 158 28.33 2.23 -3.51
N LYS A 159 28.13 2.46 -4.82
CA LYS A 159 29.23 2.59 -5.79
C LYS A 159 30.18 3.73 -5.46
N GLU A 160 29.67 4.91 -5.07
CA GLU A 160 30.50 6.04 -4.62
C GLU A 160 31.39 5.69 -3.43
N LYS A 161 30.93 4.77 -2.59
CA LYS A 161 31.68 4.25 -1.42
C LYS A 161 32.62 3.09 -1.77
N GLY A 162 32.66 2.69 -3.03
CA GLY A 162 33.53 1.59 -3.50
C GLY A 162 32.94 0.21 -3.30
N PHE A 163 31.64 0.09 -3.04
CA PHE A 163 30.92 -1.20 -3.00
C PHE A 163 30.34 -1.52 -4.38
N ASP A 164 30.34 -2.78 -4.74
CA ASP A 164 29.51 -3.30 -5.81
C ASP A 164 28.16 -3.79 -5.22
N PRO A 165 27.02 -3.14 -5.55
CA PRO A 165 25.73 -3.56 -5.00
C PRO A 165 25.37 -5.02 -5.27
N ARG A 166 25.90 -5.64 -6.33
CA ARG A 166 25.63 -7.03 -6.70
C ARG A 166 26.46 -8.04 -5.91
N GLU A 167 27.68 -7.66 -5.55
CA GLU A 167 28.66 -8.59 -4.97
C GLU A 167 28.85 -8.39 -3.47
N ASP A 168 28.73 -7.14 -3.01
CA ASP A 168 29.03 -6.77 -1.64
C ASP A 168 27.87 -6.95 -0.67
N PHE A 169 26.63 -7.09 -1.17
CA PHE A 169 25.42 -7.27 -0.39
C PHE A 169 24.68 -8.56 -0.76
N SER A 170 23.94 -9.14 0.18
CA SER A 170 23.18 -10.37 -0.04
C SER A 170 21.73 -10.10 -0.51
N ILE A 171 21.42 -8.88 -0.93
CA ILE A 171 20.07 -8.51 -1.34
C ILE A 171 19.68 -9.25 -2.64
N HIS A 172 18.63 -10.06 -2.59
CA HIS A 172 18.05 -10.70 -3.77
C HIS A 172 16.65 -10.19 -4.12
N THR A 173 16.01 -9.46 -3.20
CA THR A 173 14.70 -8.85 -3.44
C THR A 173 14.65 -7.45 -2.83
N ILE A 174 14.19 -6.49 -3.62
CA ILE A 174 13.93 -5.11 -3.18
C ILE A 174 12.44 -4.88 -3.31
N ILE A 175 11.76 -4.70 -2.18
CA ILE A 175 10.36 -4.29 -2.15
C ILE A 175 10.34 -2.77 -2.23
N VAL A 176 9.50 -2.22 -3.09
CA VAL A 176 9.35 -0.77 -3.27
C VAL A 176 7.90 -0.34 -3.13
N ALA A 177 7.69 0.79 -2.46
CA ALA A 177 6.36 1.38 -2.29
C ALA A 177 6.43 2.90 -2.05
N GLY A 178 5.27 3.55 -1.91
CA GLY A 178 5.12 4.93 -1.48
C GLY A 178 5.26 5.98 -2.59
N GLU A 179 5.76 5.61 -3.76
CA GLU A 179 5.81 6.46 -4.95
C GLU A 179 5.80 5.61 -6.22
N PRO A 180 5.40 6.16 -7.39
CA PRO A 180 5.48 5.43 -8.65
C PRO A 180 6.92 5.05 -9.00
N GLY A 181 7.11 3.83 -9.52
CA GLY A 181 8.43 3.36 -9.96
C GLY A 181 8.52 1.84 -10.10
N GLY A 182 8.04 1.08 -9.13
CA GLY A 182 8.11 -0.37 -9.15
C GLY A 182 7.37 -1.01 -10.32
N SER A 183 6.20 -0.50 -10.63
CA SER A 183 5.39 -0.94 -11.79
C SER A 183 5.80 -0.30 -13.12
N ILE A 184 6.74 0.66 -13.13
CA ILE A 184 7.31 1.24 -14.34
C ILE A 184 8.50 0.40 -14.78
N ALA A 185 8.34 -0.35 -15.87
CA ALA A 185 9.34 -1.32 -16.31
C ALA A 185 10.76 -0.75 -16.39
N SER A 186 10.93 0.44 -17.01
CA SER A 186 12.25 1.07 -17.16
C SER A 186 12.91 1.43 -15.82
N THR A 187 12.13 1.88 -14.84
CA THR A 187 12.63 2.20 -13.50
C THR A 187 12.98 0.92 -12.74
N ARG A 188 12.08 -0.06 -12.78
CA ARG A 188 12.27 -1.36 -12.14
C ARG A 188 13.52 -2.05 -12.65
N GLU A 189 13.64 -2.19 -13.98
CA GLU A 189 14.78 -2.84 -14.64
C GLU A 189 16.11 -2.14 -14.31
N ALA A 190 16.12 -0.81 -14.27
CA ALA A 190 17.31 -0.06 -13.89
C ALA A 190 17.74 -0.35 -12.43
N ILE A 191 16.79 -0.48 -11.50
CA ILE A 191 17.09 -0.84 -10.11
C ILE A 191 17.56 -2.31 -10.04
N GLU A 192 16.90 -3.21 -10.76
CA GLU A 192 17.26 -4.63 -10.84
C GLU A 192 18.70 -4.79 -11.39
N ASP A 193 19.01 -4.05 -12.44
CA ASP A 193 20.35 -4.04 -13.02
C ASP A 193 21.42 -3.49 -12.07
N LEU A 194 21.08 -2.47 -11.30
CA LEU A 194 21.99 -1.85 -10.35
C LEU A 194 22.34 -2.80 -9.20
N TRP A 195 21.36 -3.51 -8.67
CA TRP A 195 21.51 -4.34 -7.48
C TRP A 195 21.73 -5.84 -7.76
N GLY A 196 21.47 -6.29 -8.97
CA GLY A 196 21.41 -7.73 -9.28
C GLY A 196 20.29 -8.44 -8.54
N ALA A 197 19.25 -7.70 -8.13
CA ALA A 197 18.17 -8.14 -7.28
C ALA A 197 16.82 -7.96 -7.98
N ARG A 198 15.84 -8.77 -7.62
CA ARG A 198 14.46 -8.62 -8.10
C ARG A 198 13.79 -7.44 -7.39
N VAL A 199 13.08 -6.61 -8.15
CA VAL A 199 12.24 -5.53 -7.60
C VAL A 199 10.77 -5.94 -7.62
N VAL A 200 10.09 -5.76 -6.50
CA VAL A 200 8.65 -6.06 -6.31
C VAL A 200 7.94 -4.79 -5.84
N ASP A 201 6.92 -4.39 -6.57
CA ASP A 201 6.13 -3.19 -6.26
C ASP A 201 5.00 -3.53 -5.30
N PHE A 202 4.88 -2.75 -4.21
CA PHE A 202 3.79 -2.80 -3.25
C PHE A 202 2.99 -1.51 -3.31
N PHE A 203 1.69 -1.61 -3.13
CA PHE A 203 0.78 -0.49 -3.11
C PHE A 203 -0.05 -0.51 -1.83
N GLY A 204 -0.21 0.64 -1.22
CA GLY A 204 -1.03 0.86 -0.03
C GLY A 204 -1.52 2.30 0.06
N LEU A 205 -2.50 2.52 0.92
CA LEU A 205 -3.12 3.81 1.21
C LEU A 205 -3.23 4.00 2.72
N SER A 206 -2.90 5.19 3.21
CA SER A 206 -3.08 5.53 4.62
C SER A 206 -4.52 5.42 5.11
N ASP A 207 -5.48 5.49 4.19
CA ASP A 207 -6.90 5.46 4.49
C ASP A 207 -7.46 4.05 4.64
N ILE A 208 -6.67 3.05 4.27
CA ILE A 208 -7.03 1.64 4.42
C ILE A 208 -6.18 1.05 5.55
N TYR A 209 -4.97 0.66 5.23
CA TYR A 209 -3.85 0.28 6.12
C TYR A 209 -2.60 0.20 5.22
N GLY A 210 -1.49 -0.36 5.67
CA GLY A 210 -0.23 -0.44 4.93
C GLY A 210 -0.35 -0.94 3.49
N ALA A 211 0.40 -1.91 3.07
CA ALA A 211 0.24 -2.42 1.72
C ALA A 211 -1.03 -3.28 1.60
N CYS A 212 -1.77 -3.08 0.53
CA CYS A 212 -3.00 -3.80 0.21
C CYS A 212 -2.96 -4.48 -1.15
N ALA A 213 -1.87 -4.31 -1.88
CA ALA A 213 -1.60 -5.00 -3.13
C ALA A 213 -0.10 -5.15 -3.38
N ALA A 214 0.30 -6.25 -3.99
CA ALA A 214 1.70 -6.53 -4.31
C ALA A 214 1.86 -7.16 -5.70
N MET A 215 2.99 -6.87 -6.33
CA MET A 215 3.43 -7.51 -7.56
C MET A 215 3.81 -8.97 -7.30
N CYS A 216 3.54 -9.83 -8.26
CA CYS A 216 4.05 -11.21 -8.26
C CYS A 216 5.23 -11.38 -9.23
N GLU A 217 5.71 -12.61 -9.37
CA GLU A 217 6.83 -12.94 -10.25
C GLU A 217 6.56 -12.66 -11.74
N ALA A 218 5.29 -12.64 -12.16
CA ALA A 218 4.92 -12.31 -13.53
C ALA A 218 5.15 -10.84 -13.89
N LYS A 219 5.27 -9.96 -12.89
CA LYS A 219 5.50 -8.51 -13.06
C LYS A 219 4.47 -7.81 -13.97
N ASP A 220 3.24 -8.34 -14.03
CA ASP A 220 2.13 -7.87 -14.85
C ASP A 220 1.00 -7.31 -13.97
N GLY A 221 1.28 -6.23 -13.25
CA GLY A 221 0.35 -5.58 -12.34
C GLY A 221 0.49 -6.03 -10.89
N LEU A 222 -0.46 -5.61 -10.07
CA LEU A 222 -0.51 -5.87 -8.63
C LEU A 222 -1.72 -6.74 -8.31
N HIS A 223 -1.55 -7.75 -7.46
CA HIS A 223 -2.63 -8.52 -6.89
C HIS A 223 -3.16 -7.82 -5.64
N ILE A 224 -4.45 -7.59 -5.61
CA ILE A 224 -5.16 -6.98 -4.48
C ILE A 224 -5.56 -8.08 -3.51
N VAL A 225 -5.58 -7.77 -2.21
CA VAL A 225 -6.11 -8.66 -1.16
C VAL A 225 -7.64 -8.59 -1.16
N GLU A 226 -8.27 -9.25 -2.13
CA GLU A 226 -9.72 -9.14 -2.43
C GLU A 226 -10.61 -9.69 -1.30
N ASP A 227 -10.08 -10.47 -0.37
CA ASP A 227 -10.77 -10.92 0.83
C ASP A 227 -10.87 -9.83 1.92
N GLN A 228 -10.15 -8.71 1.75
CA GLN A 228 -10.12 -7.58 2.67
C GLN A 228 -10.59 -6.28 2.02
N ILE A 229 -10.38 -6.15 0.73
CA ILE A 229 -10.60 -4.89 0.02
C ILE A 229 -11.33 -5.14 -1.29
N LEU A 230 -12.49 -4.54 -1.45
CA LEU A 230 -13.14 -4.43 -2.75
C LEU A 230 -12.57 -3.23 -3.50
N VAL A 231 -12.21 -3.43 -4.76
CA VAL A 231 -11.74 -2.36 -5.65
C VAL A 231 -12.61 -2.29 -6.88
N GLU A 232 -13.18 -1.12 -7.12
CA GLU A 232 -13.94 -0.81 -8.33
C GLU A 232 -13.16 0.16 -9.20
N THR A 233 -13.32 0.03 -10.52
CA THR A 233 -12.85 1.04 -11.47
C THR A 233 -14.03 1.87 -11.88
N VAL A 234 -13.97 3.19 -11.70
CA VAL A 234 -15.08 4.09 -11.96
C VAL A 234 -14.70 5.16 -12.99
N ASP A 235 -15.68 5.63 -13.72
CA ASP A 235 -15.53 6.80 -14.59
C ASP A 235 -15.29 8.06 -13.73
N PRO A 236 -14.21 8.80 -13.96
CA PRO A 236 -13.87 9.95 -13.11
C PRO A 236 -14.83 11.13 -13.23
N THR A 237 -15.72 11.11 -14.23
CA THR A 237 -16.68 12.20 -14.48
C THR A 237 -18.06 11.86 -13.94
N THR A 238 -18.53 10.63 -14.16
CA THR A 238 -19.87 10.20 -13.77
C THR A 238 -19.88 9.46 -12.44
N GLY A 239 -18.75 8.84 -12.03
CA GLY A 239 -18.67 7.96 -10.87
C GLY A 239 -19.25 6.56 -11.12
N GLU A 240 -19.71 6.26 -12.34
CA GLU A 240 -20.25 4.95 -12.68
C GLU A 240 -19.17 3.87 -12.69
N VAL A 241 -19.49 2.69 -12.17
CA VAL A 241 -18.60 1.52 -12.19
C VAL A 241 -18.40 1.06 -13.62
N LEU A 242 -17.14 0.86 -14.00
CA LEU A 242 -16.73 0.45 -15.33
C LEU A 242 -16.48 -1.06 -15.38
N GLU A 243 -16.68 -1.64 -16.55
CA GLU A 243 -16.38 -3.05 -16.81
C GLU A 243 -14.89 -3.39 -16.53
N PRO A 244 -14.61 -4.62 -16.04
CA PRO A 244 -13.25 -5.09 -15.81
C PRO A 244 -12.34 -4.90 -17.02
N GLY A 245 -11.13 -4.37 -16.79
CA GLY A 245 -10.17 -4.05 -17.85
C GLY A 245 -10.27 -2.63 -18.39
N SER A 246 -11.27 -1.87 -17.99
CA SER A 246 -11.41 -0.44 -18.34
C SER A 246 -10.35 0.40 -17.63
N VAL A 247 -10.05 1.57 -18.21
CA VAL A 247 -9.18 2.58 -17.60
C VAL A 247 -10.04 3.63 -16.93
N GLY A 248 -9.92 3.78 -15.61
CA GLY A 248 -10.71 4.73 -14.83
C GLY A 248 -10.01 5.10 -13.55
N GLU A 249 -10.73 5.78 -12.69
CA GLU A 249 -10.36 6.05 -11.30
C GLU A 249 -10.68 4.81 -10.45
N ARG A 250 -10.03 4.65 -9.30
CA ARG A 250 -10.30 3.52 -8.40
C ARG A 250 -10.97 3.97 -7.14
N ALA A 251 -12.07 3.29 -6.83
CA ALA A 251 -12.72 3.31 -5.54
C ALA A 251 -12.26 2.09 -4.74
N TYR A 252 -11.94 2.30 -3.48
CA TYR A 252 -11.54 1.25 -2.55
C TYR A 252 -12.55 1.19 -1.44
N LEU A 253 -13.05 0.01 -1.16
CA LEU A 253 -13.91 -0.28 -0.05
C LEU A 253 -13.16 -1.22 0.89
N HIS A 254 -12.85 -0.72 2.07
CA HIS A 254 -12.17 -1.47 3.11
C HIS A 254 -13.16 -1.98 4.14
N HIS A 255 -12.94 -3.20 4.58
CA HIS A 255 -13.70 -3.86 5.61
C HIS A 255 -13.10 -3.50 6.98
N ALA A 256 -13.77 -2.66 7.75
CA ALA A 256 -13.42 -2.45 9.15
C ALA A 256 -14.23 -3.42 10.01
N TYR A 257 -13.57 -4.16 10.88
CA TYR A 257 -14.22 -5.10 11.79
C TYR A 257 -14.82 -4.33 12.97
N GLU A 258 -16.04 -4.65 13.37
CA GLU A 258 -16.64 -4.24 14.64
C GLU A 258 -17.10 -5.48 15.40
N GLU A 259 -16.54 -5.74 16.58
CA GLU A 259 -17.18 -6.60 17.55
C GLU A 259 -18.44 -5.90 18.11
N GLY A 260 -19.60 -6.21 17.56
CA GLY A 260 -20.88 -5.87 18.15
C GLY A 260 -21.58 -7.12 18.68
N PRO A 261 -22.54 -7.00 19.64
CA PRO A 261 -23.36 -8.13 20.02
C PRO A 261 -23.97 -8.73 18.76
N SER A 262 -23.76 -10.03 18.58
CA SER A 262 -24.24 -10.82 17.45
C SER A 262 -25.77 -10.72 17.35
N ASP A 263 -26.24 -9.77 16.57
CA ASP A 263 -27.59 -9.77 16.06
C ASP A 263 -27.52 -10.52 14.73
N ASP A 264 -28.06 -11.73 14.70
CA ASP A 264 -28.05 -12.68 13.58
C ASP A 264 -28.78 -12.17 12.32
N SER A 265 -29.15 -10.89 12.27
CA SER A 265 -29.88 -10.27 11.16
C SER A 265 -28.98 -9.81 9.99
N PHE A 266 -27.65 -9.80 10.16
CA PHE A 266 -26.71 -9.49 9.08
C PHE A 266 -25.73 -10.64 8.85
N PRO A 267 -25.74 -11.28 7.65
CA PRO A 267 -24.86 -12.42 7.35
C PRO A 267 -23.36 -12.09 7.31
N TYR A 268 -22.96 -10.83 7.51
CA TYR A 268 -21.58 -10.35 7.43
C TYR A 268 -21.16 -9.45 8.60
N GLY A 269 -21.79 -9.53 9.77
CA GLY A 269 -21.45 -8.69 10.91
C GLY A 269 -21.73 -7.19 10.68
N ARG A 270 -21.53 -6.34 11.69
CA ARG A 270 -21.63 -4.87 11.51
C ARG A 270 -20.33 -4.34 10.95
N HIS A 271 -20.22 -4.31 9.64
CA HIS A 271 -19.05 -3.78 8.96
C HIS A 271 -19.29 -2.31 8.63
N ARG A 272 -18.41 -1.43 9.06
CA ARG A 272 -18.39 -0.05 8.58
C ARG A 272 -17.48 0.04 7.38
N LEU A 273 -18.07 0.40 6.27
CA LEU A 273 -17.43 0.46 4.98
C LEU A 273 -16.83 1.86 4.80
N ARG A 274 -15.52 1.95 4.55
CA ARG A 274 -14.87 3.19 4.13
C ARG A 274 -14.66 3.12 2.63
N VAL A 275 -15.29 4.02 1.88
CA VAL A 275 -15.08 4.14 0.43
C VAL A 275 -14.09 5.27 0.20
N HIS A 276 -12.92 4.96 -0.30
CA HIS A 276 -11.92 5.96 -0.66
C HIS A 276 -11.74 6.02 -2.16
N ARG A 277 -11.62 7.25 -2.66
CA ARG A 277 -11.41 7.53 -4.08
C ARG A 277 -9.98 8.02 -4.32
N GLU A 278 -9.19 7.29 -5.10
CA GLU A 278 -7.88 7.73 -5.55
C GLU A 278 -7.91 8.12 -7.03
N VAL A 279 -7.58 9.37 -7.32
CA VAL A 279 -7.50 9.86 -8.70
C VAL A 279 -6.23 9.35 -9.38
N GLN A 280 -6.38 8.46 -10.37
CA GLN A 280 -5.28 8.08 -11.26
C GLN A 280 -5.31 8.95 -12.52
N LEU A 281 -4.31 9.81 -12.65
CA LEU A 281 -4.13 10.64 -13.85
C LEU A 281 -3.75 9.78 -15.08
N ARG A 282 -4.30 10.09 -16.26
CA ARG A 282 -4.05 9.39 -17.54
C ARG A 282 -2.55 9.30 -17.86
N PRO A 283 -2.04 8.22 -18.51
CA PRO A 283 -0.70 8.21 -19.05
C PRO A 283 -0.58 9.31 -20.12
N HIS A 284 0.40 10.17 -19.97
CA HIS A 284 0.79 11.05 -21.05
C HIS A 284 1.40 10.20 -22.20
N PRO A 285 1.13 10.53 -23.46
CA PRO A 285 1.86 9.94 -24.58
C PRO A 285 3.36 10.16 -24.33
N ARG A 286 4.16 9.12 -24.60
CA ARG A 286 5.62 9.19 -24.44
C ARG A 286 6.14 10.40 -25.23
N PRO A 287 6.95 11.30 -24.66
CA PRO A 287 7.60 12.35 -25.46
C PRO A 287 8.48 11.67 -26.50
N HIS A 288 8.41 12.17 -27.72
CA HIS A 288 9.27 11.71 -28.81
C HIS A 288 10.74 11.89 -28.38
N PRO A 289 11.68 10.99 -28.76
CA PRO A 289 13.10 11.11 -28.37
C PRO A 289 13.76 12.45 -28.67
N ARG A 290 13.16 13.28 -29.53
CA ARG A 290 13.63 14.62 -29.88
C ARG A 290 13.21 15.72 -28.90
N ASP A 291 12.33 15.44 -27.94
CA ASP A 291 11.75 16.45 -27.03
C ASP A 291 12.40 16.43 -25.62
N ARG A 292 13.61 15.89 -25.49
CA ARG A 292 14.37 15.95 -24.24
C ARG A 292 14.96 17.33 -24.03
N PRO A 293 14.54 18.12 -23.02
CA PRO A 293 15.23 19.33 -22.64
C PRO A 293 16.61 18.97 -22.09
N GLN A 294 17.65 19.55 -22.65
CA GLN A 294 18.97 19.52 -22.03
C GLN A 294 18.97 20.49 -20.84
N GLY A 295 19.12 19.96 -19.65
CA GLY A 295 19.54 20.68 -18.45
C GLY A 295 18.45 21.32 -17.61
N ARG A 296 18.41 20.85 -16.34
CA ARG A 296 17.85 21.52 -15.16
C ARG A 296 16.33 21.73 -15.11
N ASP A 297 15.59 20.71 -14.65
CA ASP A 297 14.51 20.89 -13.66
C ASP A 297 14.05 19.53 -13.11
N VAL A 298 14.51 19.18 -11.90
CA VAL A 298 14.23 17.89 -11.25
C VAL A 298 13.01 17.97 -10.31
N HIS A 299 12.25 19.06 -10.30
CA HIS A 299 11.19 19.28 -9.33
C HIS A 299 9.79 19.55 -9.91
N ARG A 300 9.31 18.70 -10.83
CA ARG A 300 7.87 18.57 -11.07
C ARG A 300 7.51 17.10 -11.23
N ARG A 301 7.21 16.45 -10.13
CA ARG A 301 6.73 15.06 -10.05
C ARG A 301 5.36 14.94 -10.73
N ARG A 302 5.31 14.23 -11.85
CA ARG A 302 4.06 13.74 -12.43
C ARG A 302 3.83 12.31 -11.93
N ARG A 303 2.68 12.06 -11.35
CA ARG A 303 2.24 10.71 -10.95
C ARG A 303 1.91 9.90 -12.21
N GLU A 304 2.62 8.81 -12.44
CA GLU A 304 2.34 7.86 -13.52
C GLU A 304 1.52 6.66 -12.97
N ARG A 305 0.79 5.99 -13.85
CA ARG A 305 -0.21 4.97 -13.52
C ARG A 305 0.41 3.59 -13.36
N VAL A 306 -0.13 2.83 -12.41
CA VAL A 306 0.12 1.41 -12.23
C VAL A 306 -1.09 0.64 -12.77
N PRO A 307 -0.94 -0.28 -13.72
CA PRO A 307 -2.05 -1.16 -14.10
C PRO A 307 -2.26 -2.22 -13.02
N LEU A 308 -3.42 -2.22 -12.36
CA LEU A 308 -3.88 -3.31 -11.52
C LEU A 308 -4.74 -4.24 -12.38
N ARG A 309 -4.46 -5.54 -12.38
CA ARG A 309 -5.35 -6.55 -12.97
C ARG A 309 -6.03 -7.30 -11.83
N CYS A 310 -7.35 -7.26 -11.85
CA CYS A 310 -8.18 -8.10 -11.00
C CYS A 310 -8.22 -9.51 -11.61
N GLY A 311 -8.02 -10.51 -10.77
CA GLY A 311 -8.33 -11.90 -11.09
C GLY A 311 -7.18 -12.82 -11.42
N ILE A 312 -6.53 -13.38 -10.39
CA ILE A 312 -6.04 -14.76 -10.40
C ILE A 312 -6.29 -15.32 -8.99
N ARG A 313 -7.03 -16.43 -8.91
CA ARG A 313 -7.20 -17.19 -7.66
C ARG A 313 -5.83 -17.60 -7.15
N CYS A 314 -5.47 -17.20 -5.93
CA CYS A 314 -4.35 -17.82 -5.24
C CYS A 314 -4.57 -19.32 -5.18
N SER A 315 -3.75 -20.09 -5.89
CA SER A 315 -3.69 -21.53 -5.74
C SER A 315 -3.32 -21.86 -4.28
N ARG A 316 -4.01 -22.83 -3.66
CA ARG A 316 -3.75 -23.30 -2.31
C ARG A 316 -2.26 -23.51 -2.08
N VAL A 317 -1.73 -22.79 -1.09
CA VAL A 317 -0.40 -23.09 -0.55
C VAL A 317 -0.55 -24.26 0.42
N GLU A 318 0.01 -25.41 0.08
CA GLU A 318 0.14 -26.56 0.99
C GLU A 318 1.44 -26.40 1.78
N GLY A 319 1.33 -26.18 3.11
CA GLY A 319 2.48 -26.02 4.00
C GLY A 319 2.06 -25.80 5.44
N PRO A 320 3.00 -25.76 6.40
CA PRO A 320 2.71 -25.65 7.83
C PRO A 320 2.04 -24.34 8.25
N TYR A 321 1.89 -23.39 7.35
CA TYR A 321 1.29 -22.06 7.58
C TYR A 321 -0.23 -21.99 7.35
N ARG A 322 -0.95 -23.13 7.53
CA ARG A 322 -2.42 -23.20 7.45
C ARG A 322 -3.18 -22.21 8.36
N ARG A 323 -2.48 -21.50 9.26
CA ARG A 323 -3.10 -20.51 10.16
C ARG A 323 -2.98 -19.07 9.65
N VAL A 324 -2.22 -18.82 8.61
CA VAL A 324 -1.98 -17.46 8.07
C VAL A 324 -2.64 -17.27 6.68
N LEU A 325 -3.21 -18.32 6.12
CA LEU A 325 -3.88 -18.29 4.80
C LEU A 325 -5.36 -18.63 4.93
#